data_984a5011f9bee5ee1002a46185dd47d1
#
_entry.id   984a5011f9bee5ee1002a46185dd47d1
#
_cell.length_a   1.000
_cell.length_b   1.000
_cell.length_c   1.000
_cell.angle_alpha   90.00
_cell.angle_beta   90.00
_cell.angle_gamma   90.00
#
_symmetry.space_group_name_H-M   'P 1'
#
loop_
_entity.id
_entity.type
_entity.pdbx_description
1 polymer ?
#
loop_
_entity_poly.entity_id
_entity_poly.type
_entity_poly.pdbx_seq_one_letter_code
_entity_poly.pdbx_strand_id
1 'polypeptide(L)'
;GENAGVVDIGDNDAIVFKIESHNHPSFIEPYQGAATGVGGIMRDVFTMGARPIANLNSIHFGSPQHKKTRNLLRGVVHGIGGYGNCMGVPTVAGQTNFDSSYNGNILVNAMTLGLVKKDKIFYSKADGLNKPVIYVGSKTGRDGIHGASMASASFDEKIEEKKPTVQV
;
A
#
# COMPACT_ATOMS: atom_id res chain seq x y z
N GLY A 1 -15.62 -7.25 -6.98
CA GLY A 1 -14.72 -6.63 -7.97
C GLY A 1 -13.35 -7.28 -7.93
N GLU A 2 -12.54 -7.02 -8.94
CA GLU A 2 -11.17 -7.52 -8.99
C GLU A 2 -10.23 -6.74 -8.05
N ASN A 3 -9.09 -7.32 -7.72
CA ASN A 3 -8.14 -6.72 -6.79
C ASN A 3 -7.46 -5.46 -7.35
N ALA A 4 -7.30 -5.36 -8.67
CA ALA A 4 -6.63 -4.25 -9.34
C ALA A 4 -7.31 -3.91 -10.67
N GLY A 5 -7.05 -2.70 -11.18
CA GLY A 5 -7.45 -2.27 -12.50
C GLY A 5 -6.56 -2.85 -13.60
N VAL A 6 -7.11 -3.03 -14.80
CA VAL A 6 -6.39 -3.55 -15.96
C VAL A 6 -6.62 -2.62 -17.16
N VAL A 7 -5.54 -2.27 -17.85
CA VAL A 7 -5.57 -1.48 -19.10
C VAL A 7 -4.81 -2.23 -20.18
N ASP A 8 -5.46 -2.47 -21.30
CA ASP A 8 -4.85 -3.02 -22.52
C ASP A 8 -3.92 -1.99 -23.15
N ILE A 9 -2.68 -2.36 -23.41
CA ILE A 9 -1.68 -1.48 -24.05
C ILE A 9 -1.27 -1.95 -25.44
N GLY A 10 -1.95 -2.93 -26.01
CA GLY A 10 -1.64 -3.52 -27.31
C GLY A 10 -0.71 -4.73 -27.23
N ASP A 11 -0.46 -5.38 -28.38
CA ASP A 11 0.50 -6.48 -28.53
C ASP A 11 0.35 -7.63 -27.52
N ASN A 12 -0.89 -7.91 -27.13
CA ASN A 12 -1.24 -8.87 -26.06
C ASN A 12 -0.72 -8.48 -24.67
N ASP A 13 -0.28 -7.26 -24.45
CA ASP A 13 0.19 -6.75 -23.17
C ASP A 13 -0.89 -5.93 -22.45
N ALA A 14 -0.88 -5.99 -21.12
CA ALA A 14 -1.72 -5.18 -20.27
C ALA A 14 -0.96 -4.67 -19.06
N ILE A 15 -1.33 -3.47 -18.61
CA ILE A 15 -0.90 -2.91 -17.33
C ILE A 15 -1.96 -3.23 -16.28
N VAL A 16 -1.53 -3.82 -15.18
CA VAL A 16 -2.32 -4.00 -13.97
C VAL A 16 -1.86 -2.95 -12.96
N PHE A 17 -2.79 -2.24 -12.34
CA PHE A 17 -2.45 -1.18 -11.40
C PHE A 17 -3.42 -1.10 -10.23
N LYS A 18 -2.89 -0.68 -9.09
CA LYS A 18 -3.65 -0.44 -7.87
C LYS A 18 -3.13 0.82 -7.19
N ILE A 19 -4.04 1.59 -6.63
CA ILE A 19 -3.74 2.73 -5.75
C ILE A 19 -4.59 2.63 -4.49
N GLU A 20 -3.99 2.84 -3.33
CA GLU A 20 -4.67 2.91 -2.05
C GLU A 20 -4.08 3.98 -1.15
N SER A 21 -4.92 4.48 -0.25
CA SER A 21 -4.52 5.42 0.80
C SER A 21 -4.19 4.66 2.09
N HIS A 22 -3.03 4.95 2.69
CA HIS A 22 -2.56 4.39 3.96
C HIS A 22 -2.26 5.50 4.97
N ASN A 23 -3.23 6.38 5.21
CA ASN A 23 -3.05 7.60 6.00
C ASN A 23 -2.88 7.33 7.49
N HIS A 24 -3.89 6.75 8.14
CA HIS A 24 -3.92 6.51 9.58
C HIS A 24 -2.75 5.62 10.04
N PRO A 25 -2.50 4.47 9.40
CA PRO A 25 -1.34 3.65 9.76
C PRO A 25 -0.02 4.41 9.66
N SER A 26 0.16 5.20 8.59
CA SER A 26 1.37 5.98 8.37
C SER A 26 1.53 7.16 9.33
N PHE A 27 0.42 7.70 9.85
CA PHE A 27 0.49 8.74 10.88
C PHE A 27 0.91 8.16 12.25
N ILE A 28 0.45 6.96 12.58
CA ILE A 28 0.74 6.28 13.84
C ILE A 28 2.14 5.67 13.85
N GLU A 29 2.45 4.87 12.83
CA GLU A 29 3.73 4.19 12.62
C GLU A 29 4.21 4.47 11.19
N PRO A 30 4.90 5.59 10.96
CA PRO A 30 5.13 6.09 9.60
C PRO A 30 5.95 5.14 8.72
N TYR A 31 6.92 4.43 9.27
CA TYR A 31 7.68 3.43 8.52
C TYR A 31 6.80 2.21 8.16
N GLN A 32 6.21 1.57 9.17
CA GLN A 32 5.45 0.34 8.98
C GLN A 32 4.15 0.57 8.21
N GLY A 33 3.43 1.65 8.53
CA GLY A 33 2.19 2.00 7.84
C GLY A 33 2.41 2.26 6.34
N ALA A 34 3.46 2.99 5.98
CA ALA A 34 3.78 3.24 4.59
C ALA A 34 4.34 2.00 3.87
N ALA A 35 5.16 1.19 4.54
CA ALA A 35 5.65 -0.08 4.01
C ALA A 35 4.49 -1.04 3.71
N THR A 36 3.53 -1.17 4.63
CA THR A 36 2.32 -1.98 4.43
C THR A 36 1.47 -1.45 3.28
N GLY A 37 1.39 -0.12 3.13
CA GLY A 37 0.70 0.51 1.99
C GLY A 37 1.24 0.04 0.65
N VAL A 38 2.55 0.12 0.48
CA VAL A 38 3.23 -0.36 -0.74
C VAL A 38 3.09 -1.87 -0.90
N GLY A 39 3.29 -2.63 0.18
CA GLY A 39 3.20 -4.09 0.16
C GLY A 39 1.82 -4.60 -0.21
N GLY A 40 0.77 -3.99 0.34
CA GLY A 40 -0.62 -4.36 0.06
C GLY A 40 -0.98 -4.23 -1.41
N ILE A 41 -0.69 -3.09 -2.01
CA ILE A 41 -1.01 -2.86 -3.44
C ILE A 41 -0.14 -3.68 -4.39
N MET A 42 1.13 -3.95 -4.04
CA MET A 42 1.95 -4.88 -4.81
C MET A 42 1.34 -6.28 -4.83
N ARG A 43 0.82 -6.74 -3.68
CA ARG A 43 0.16 -8.04 -3.58
C ARG A 43 -1.08 -8.11 -4.46
N ASP A 44 -1.89 -7.07 -4.52
CA ASP A 44 -3.05 -6.99 -5.40
C ASP A 44 -2.66 -7.12 -6.88
N VAL A 45 -1.58 -6.46 -7.28
CA VAL A 45 -1.03 -6.58 -8.64
C VAL A 45 -0.53 -8.01 -8.90
N PHE A 46 0.20 -8.62 -7.95
CA PHE A 46 0.65 -10.01 -8.06
C PHE A 46 -0.51 -11.01 -8.17
N THR A 47 -1.58 -10.82 -7.41
CA THR A 47 -2.73 -11.74 -7.45
C THR A 47 -3.45 -11.75 -8.78
N MET A 48 -3.29 -10.70 -9.58
CA MET A 48 -3.78 -10.62 -10.96
C MET A 48 -2.83 -11.26 -11.99
N GLY A 49 -1.74 -11.89 -11.54
CA GLY A 49 -0.74 -12.51 -12.42
C GLY A 49 0.29 -11.54 -13.02
N ALA A 50 0.23 -10.27 -12.64
CA ALA A 50 1.14 -9.25 -13.16
C ALA A 50 2.43 -9.16 -12.34
N ARG A 51 3.55 -8.91 -13.00
CA ARG A 51 4.82 -8.58 -12.35
C ARG A 51 4.86 -7.10 -12.03
N PRO A 52 4.92 -6.67 -10.76
CA PRO A 52 5.18 -5.28 -10.40
C PRO A 52 6.49 -4.77 -11.00
N ILE A 53 6.44 -3.61 -11.64
CA ILE A 53 7.58 -3.01 -12.35
C ILE A 53 7.88 -1.58 -11.88
N ALA A 54 6.91 -0.89 -11.29
CA ALA A 54 7.07 0.49 -10.88
C ALA A 54 6.12 0.85 -9.73
N ASN A 55 6.61 1.65 -8.79
CA ASN A 55 5.82 2.33 -7.78
C ASN A 55 5.73 3.82 -8.09
N LEU A 56 4.59 4.40 -7.76
CA LEU A 56 4.32 5.84 -7.81
C LEU A 56 3.58 6.22 -6.54
N ASN A 57 3.84 7.41 -6.00
CA ASN A 57 3.21 7.80 -4.75
C ASN A 57 2.77 9.26 -4.79
N SER A 58 1.65 9.56 -4.13
CA SER A 58 1.22 10.93 -3.87
C SER A 58 1.11 11.10 -2.36
N ILE A 59 2.06 11.84 -1.77
CA ILE A 59 2.20 11.97 -0.33
C ILE A 59 2.08 13.44 0.10
N HIS A 60 1.28 13.67 1.13
CA HIS A 60 0.98 15.01 1.61
C HIS A 60 1.18 15.09 3.11
N PHE A 61 1.91 16.09 3.54
CA PHE A 61 2.30 16.31 4.92
C PHE A 61 1.85 17.66 5.42
N GLY A 62 1.80 17.83 6.72
CA GLY A 62 1.55 19.10 7.37
C GLY A 62 2.63 20.14 7.04
N SER A 63 2.43 21.38 7.54
CA SER A 63 3.42 22.46 7.41
C SER A 63 4.82 21.96 7.77
N PRO A 64 5.88 22.33 7.02
CA PRO A 64 7.27 21.98 7.36
C PRO A 64 7.70 22.38 8.77
N GLN A 65 7.08 23.43 9.33
CA GLN A 65 7.35 23.92 10.69
C GLN A 65 6.57 23.14 11.76
N HIS A 66 5.61 22.32 11.40
CA HIS A 66 4.86 21.53 12.37
C HIS A 66 5.74 20.43 12.97
N LYS A 67 5.68 20.29 14.29
CA LYS A 67 6.58 19.43 15.09
C LYS A 67 6.67 17.96 14.64
N LYS A 68 5.62 17.40 14.08
CA LYS A 68 5.56 15.99 13.63
C LYS A 68 6.01 15.81 12.19
N THR A 69 5.94 16.83 11.33
CA THR A 69 6.11 16.68 9.87
C THR A 69 7.43 16.02 9.48
N ARG A 70 8.54 16.45 10.07
CA ARG A 70 9.87 15.90 9.75
C ARG A 70 9.97 14.39 10.04
N ASN A 71 9.42 13.96 11.18
CA ASN A 71 9.44 12.55 11.58
C ASN A 71 8.54 11.71 10.68
N LEU A 72 7.34 12.21 10.40
CA LEU A 72 6.38 11.54 9.51
C LEU A 72 6.96 11.39 8.10
N LEU A 73 7.49 12.46 7.52
CA LEU A 73 8.11 12.44 6.19
C LEU A 73 9.24 11.41 6.13
N ARG A 74 10.17 11.45 7.11
CA ARG A 74 11.28 10.51 7.16
C ARG A 74 10.81 9.06 7.22
N GLY A 75 9.88 8.74 8.12
CA GLY A 75 9.36 7.38 8.30
C GLY A 75 8.64 6.88 7.06
N VAL A 76 7.74 7.69 6.48
CA VAL A 76 6.98 7.34 5.27
C VAL A 76 7.92 7.06 4.09
N VAL A 77 8.85 7.96 3.82
CA VAL A 77 9.81 7.80 2.71
C VAL A 77 10.67 6.54 2.89
N HIS A 78 11.15 6.29 4.12
CA HIS A 78 11.92 5.08 4.41
C HIS A 78 11.08 3.80 4.31
N GLY A 79 9.81 3.83 4.72
CA GLY A 79 8.90 2.69 4.60
C GLY A 79 8.61 2.32 3.14
N ILE A 80 8.26 3.32 2.33
CA ILE A 80 8.05 3.16 0.89
C ILE A 80 9.30 2.60 0.21
N GLY A 81 10.44 3.26 0.43
CA GLY A 81 11.71 2.87 -0.18
C GLY A 81 12.20 1.51 0.29
N GLY A 82 12.08 1.22 1.59
CA GLY A 82 12.50 -0.06 2.18
C GLY A 82 11.75 -1.24 1.58
N TYR A 83 10.42 -1.15 1.49
CA TYR A 83 9.63 -2.23 0.90
C TYR A 83 9.89 -2.40 -0.59
N GLY A 84 9.90 -1.29 -1.35
CA GLY A 84 10.21 -1.32 -2.78
C GLY A 84 11.60 -1.92 -3.07
N ASN A 85 12.59 -1.57 -2.25
CA ASN A 85 13.96 -2.11 -2.37
C ASN A 85 14.01 -3.62 -2.13
N CYS A 86 13.33 -4.14 -1.09
CA CYS A 86 13.27 -5.58 -0.81
C CYS A 86 12.64 -6.37 -1.97
N MET A 87 11.65 -5.78 -2.65
CA MET A 87 10.96 -6.41 -3.78
C MET A 87 11.66 -6.17 -5.13
N GLY A 88 12.66 -5.30 -5.17
CA GLY A 88 13.32 -4.89 -6.40
C GLY A 88 12.43 -4.07 -7.34
N VAL A 89 11.47 -3.33 -6.80
CA VAL A 89 10.54 -2.49 -7.57
C VAL A 89 10.83 -1.01 -7.29
N PRO A 90 11.30 -0.25 -8.28
CA PRO A 90 11.67 1.15 -8.07
C PRO A 90 10.44 2.06 -7.92
N THR A 91 10.58 3.12 -7.13
CA THR A 91 9.68 4.27 -7.18
C THR A 91 10.16 5.19 -8.30
N VAL A 92 9.38 5.30 -9.37
CA VAL A 92 9.79 6.00 -10.60
C VAL A 92 9.19 7.39 -10.74
N ALA A 93 8.11 7.68 -10.03
CA ALA A 93 7.45 8.98 -10.06
C ALA A 93 6.60 9.20 -8.79
N GLY A 94 6.10 10.42 -8.65
CA GLY A 94 5.22 10.80 -7.55
C GLY A 94 5.28 12.28 -7.27
N GLN A 95 4.57 12.68 -6.22
CA GLN A 95 4.57 14.04 -5.72
C GLN A 95 4.61 14.07 -4.20
N THR A 96 5.22 15.12 -3.67
CA THR A 96 5.22 15.41 -2.23
C THR A 96 4.76 16.85 -2.03
N ASN A 97 3.71 17.04 -1.25
CA ASN A 97 3.13 18.34 -0.97
C ASN A 97 3.08 18.62 0.55
N PHE A 98 3.10 19.89 0.90
CA PHE A 98 3.02 20.36 2.27
C PHE A 98 1.90 21.39 2.39
N ASP A 99 0.97 21.14 3.31
CA ASP A 99 -0.12 22.06 3.62
C ASP A 99 -0.55 21.87 5.09
N SER A 100 -0.86 22.98 5.77
CA SER A 100 -1.25 22.95 7.19
C SER A 100 -2.49 22.12 7.47
N SER A 101 -3.36 21.89 6.49
CA SER A 101 -4.52 21.00 6.61
C SER A 101 -4.15 19.56 6.94
N TYR A 102 -2.91 19.13 6.63
CA TYR A 102 -2.41 17.79 6.95
C TYR A 102 -1.64 17.70 8.28
N ASN A 103 -1.63 18.76 9.11
CA ASN A 103 -0.95 18.73 10.41
C ASN A 103 -1.50 17.64 11.37
N GLY A 104 -2.81 17.40 11.31
CA GLY A 104 -3.50 16.42 12.16
C GLY A 104 -3.48 15.00 11.61
N ASN A 105 -3.37 14.84 10.30
CA ASN A 105 -3.28 13.56 9.62
C ASN A 105 -2.65 13.76 8.24
N ILE A 106 -1.74 12.88 7.88
CA ILE A 106 -1.07 12.89 6.58
C ILE A 106 -1.88 12.14 5.53
N LEU A 107 -1.61 12.39 4.26
CA LEU A 107 -2.17 11.60 3.16
C LEU A 107 -1.04 10.84 2.48
N VAL A 108 -1.15 9.53 2.46
CA VAL A 108 -0.19 8.62 1.83
C VAL A 108 -0.93 7.76 0.82
N ASN A 109 -0.82 8.12 -0.44
CA ASN A 109 -1.36 7.31 -1.54
C ASN A 109 -0.20 6.56 -2.19
N ALA A 110 -0.24 5.25 -2.11
CA ALA A 110 0.70 4.37 -2.78
C ALA A 110 0.05 3.78 -4.04
N MET A 111 0.81 3.71 -5.13
CA MET A 111 0.38 3.12 -6.39
C MET A 111 1.46 2.18 -6.91
N THR A 112 1.04 1.04 -7.43
CA THR A 112 1.92 0.08 -8.11
C THR A 112 1.38 -0.24 -9.49
N LEU A 113 2.29 -0.35 -10.45
CA LEU A 113 2.04 -0.83 -11.80
C LEU A 113 2.71 -2.18 -11.99
N GLY A 114 2.03 -3.09 -12.67
CA GLY A 114 2.58 -4.36 -13.12
C GLY A 114 2.30 -4.62 -14.59
N LEU A 115 3.11 -5.47 -15.21
CA LEU A 115 2.96 -5.88 -16.59
C LEU A 115 2.55 -7.34 -16.66
N VAL A 116 1.63 -7.68 -17.58
CA VAL A 116 1.13 -9.03 -17.79
C VAL A 116 0.71 -9.23 -19.23
N LYS A 117 0.80 -10.46 -19.76
CA LYS A 117 0.12 -10.83 -21.00
C LYS A 117 -1.38 -11.00 -20.74
N LYS A 118 -2.24 -10.50 -21.62
CA LYS A 118 -3.71 -10.53 -21.44
C LYS A 118 -4.25 -11.94 -21.19
N ASP A 119 -3.69 -12.94 -21.85
CA ASP A 119 -4.06 -14.34 -21.70
C ASP A 119 -3.52 -14.99 -20.39
N LYS A 120 -2.75 -14.25 -19.58
CA LYS A 120 -2.18 -14.68 -18.30
C LYS A 120 -2.74 -13.95 -17.08
N ILE A 121 -3.79 -13.15 -17.28
CA ILE A 121 -4.44 -12.46 -16.16
C ILE A 121 -5.20 -13.46 -15.30
N PHE A 122 -4.98 -13.40 -13.99
CA PHE A 122 -5.74 -14.15 -13.01
C PHE A 122 -6.85 -13.26 -12.41
N TYR A 123 -8.03 -13.85 -12.28
CA TYR A 123 -9.18 -13.22 -11.64
C TYR A 123 -9.49 -13.91 -10.32
N SER A 124 -9.91 -13.13 -9.30
CA SER A 124 -10.29 -13.66 -7.98
C SER A 124 -11.55 -14.52 -8.07
N LYS A 125 -11.36 -15.80 -8.34
CA LYS A 125 -12.44 -16.76 -8.54
C LYS A 125 -12.14 -18.08 -7.85
N ALA A 126 -13.04 -18.51 -6.96
CA ALA A 126 -12.99 -19.86 -6.39
C ALA A 126 -13.51 -20.85 -7.46
N ASP A 127 -12.59 -21.48 -8.17
CA ASP A 127 -12.90 -22.37 -9.29
C ASP A 127 -12.29 -23.76 -9.07
N GLY A 128 -13.08 -24.79 -9.36
CA GLY A 128 -12.65 -26.19 -9.24
C GLY A 128 -13.17 -26.89 -7.98
N LEU A 129 -14.33 -27.53 -8.14
CA LEU A 129 -14.92 -28.38 -7.11
C LEU A 129 -13.89 -29.44 -6.65
N ASN A 130 -13.76 -29.64 -5.34
CA ASN A 130 -12.82 -30.58 -4.69
C ASN A 130 -11.32 -30.28 -4.90
N LYS A 131 -10.94 -29.13 -5.44
CA LYS A 131 -9.54 -28.72 -5.45
C LYS A 131 -9.08 -28.27 -4.04
N PRO A 132 -7.82 -28.51 -3.64
CA PRO A 132 -7.33 -28.07 -2.34
C PRO A 132 -7.20 -26.55 -2.29
N VAL A 133 -7.50 -25.98 -1.12
CA VAL A 133 -7.12 -24.61 -0.78
C VAL A 133 -5.77 -24.66 -0.07
N ILE A 134 -4.79 -23.91 -0.58
CA ILE A 134 -3.43 -23.92 -0.05
C ILE A 134 -3.16 -22.53 0.60
N TYR A 135 -2.84 -22.54 1.89
CA TYR A 135 -2.34 -21.37 2.60
C TYR A 135 -0.81 -21.33 2.53
N VAL A 136 -0.26 -20.22 2.03
CA VAL A 136 1.18 -20.02 1.91
C VAL A 136 1.56 -18.72 2.61
N GLY A 137 2.49 -18.81 3.55
CA GLY A 137 2.97 -17.64 4.29
C GLY A 137 3.69 -18.04 5.59
N SER A 138 4.21 -17.05 6.28
CA SER A 138 4.77 -17.21 7.61
C SER A 138 3.69 -17.35 8.68
N LYS A 139 4.08 -17.72 9.89
CA LYS A 139 3.18 -17.67 11.05
C LYS A 139 2.79 -16.23 11.31
N THR A 140 1.49 -15.99 11.52
CA THR A 140 0.97 -14.69 11.88
C THR A 140 1.08 -14.43 13.37
N GLY A 141 1.44 -13.20 13.76
CA GLY A 141 1.39 -12.71 15.13
C GLY A 141 0.04 -12.08 15.47
N ARG A 142 0.02 -11.30 16.55
CA ARG A 142 -1.16 -10.53 16.98
C ARG A 142 -1.17 -9.10 16.46
N ASP A 143 -0.04 -8.62 15.95
CA ASP A 143 0.05 -7.28 15.39
C ASP A 143 -0.80 -7.16 14.12
N GLY A 144 -1.40 -6.00 13.93
CA GLY A 144 -2.25 -5.74 12.80
C GLY A 144 -3.68 -6.29 12.91
N ILE A 145 -4.06 -6.90 14.02
CA ILE A 145 -5.45 -7.30 14.27
C ILE A 145 -6.34 -6.06 14.21
N HIS A 146 -7.41 -6.14 13.41
CA HIS A 146 -8.30 -5.01 13.09
C HIS A 146 -7.64 -3.83 12.34
N GLY A 147 -6.46 -4.01 11.75
CA GLY A 147 -5.77 -2.96 10.99
C GLY A 147 -6.61 -2.35 9.87
N ALA A 148 -7.34 -3.15 9.11
CA ALA A 148 -8.24 -2.67 8.07
C ALA A 148 -9.41 -1.84 8.62
N SER A 149 -9.99 -2.25 9.75
CA SER A 149 -11.06 -1.49 10.42
C SER A 149 -10.53 -0.17 10.98
N MET A 150 -9.33 -0.17 11.55
CA MET A 150 -8.67 1.04 12.04
C MET A 150 -8.39 2.01 10.90
N ALA A 151 -7.91 1.53 9.76
CA ALA A 151 -7.62 2.37 8.59
C ALA A 151 -8.89 3.04 8.01
N SER A 152 -10.06 2.43 8.20
CA SER A 152 -11.37 2.93 7.75
C SER A 152 -12.13 3.73 8.82
N ALA A 153 -11.63 3.80 10.05
CA ALA A 153 -12.28 4.51 11.15
C ALA A 153 -12.05 6.02 11.08
N SER A 154 -12.91 6.77 11.74
CA SER A 154 -12.69 8.21 11.95
C SER A 154 -11.42 8.44 12.78
N PHE A 155 -10.68 9.46 12.44
CA PHE A 155 -9.48 9.87 13.16
C PHE A 155 -9.87 10.55 14.46
N ASP A 156 -9.44 10.02 15.61
CA ASP A 156 -9.71 10.55 16.94
C ASP A 156 -8.43 10.82 17.74
N GLU A 157 -8.57 11.52 18.88
CA GLU A 157 -7.43 11.90 19.74
C GLU A 157 -6.71 10.70 20.39
N LYS A 158 -7.34 9.53 20.45
CA LYS A 158 -6.80 8.30 21.06
C LYS A 158 -6.08 7.40 20.05
N ILE A 159 -5.79 7.93 18.87
CA ILE A 159 -5.25 7.11 17.78
C ILE A 159 -3.87 6.54 18.08
N GLU A 160 -3.07 7.18 18.94
CA GLU A 160 -1.76 6.69 19.36
C GLU A 160 -1.85 5.40 20.20
N GLU A 161 -2.97 5.16 20.86
CA GLU A 161 -3.23 3.93 21.60
C GLU A 161 -3.46 2.72 20.66
N LYS A 162 -3.71 2.98 19.38
CA LYS A 162 -3.99 1.98 18.35
C LYS A 162 -2.74 1.44 17.64
N LYS A 163 -1.53 1.78 18.09
CA LYS A 163 -0.26 1.27 17.51
C LYS A 163 -0.24 -0.24 17.26
N PRO A 164 -0.70 -1.11 18.20
CA PRO A 164 -0.69 -2.55 17.97
C PRO A 164 -1.60 -3.03 16.83
N THR A 165 -2.49 -2.17 16.32
CA THR A 165 -3.37 -2.51 15.20
C THR A 165 -2.75 -2.20 13.83
N VAL A 166 -1.62 -1.49 13.80
CA VAL A 166 -0.88 -1.24 12.56
C VAL A 166 -0.24 -2.55 12.08
N GLN A 167 -0.50 -2.88 10.83
CA GLN A 167 0.11 -4.07 10.21
C GLN A 167 1.60 -3.83 9.96
N VAL A 168 2.39 -4.83 10.24
CA VAL A 168 3.84 -4.86 10.07
C VAL A 168 4.28 -6.03 9.19
#